data_4082f689d45f384c7799f700b01ba0c0
#
_entry.id   4082f689d45f384c7799f700b01ba0c0
#
_cell.length_a   1.000
_cell.length_b   1.000
_cell.length_c   1.000
_cell.angle_alpha   90.00
_cell.angle_beta   90.00
_cell.angle_gamma   90.00
#
_symmetry.space_group_name_H-M   'P 1'
#
loop_
_entity.id
_entity.type
_entity.pdbx_description
1 polymer ?
#
loop_
_entity_poly.entity_id
_entity_poly.type
_entity_poly.pdbx_seq_one_letter_code
_entity_poly.pdbx_strand_id
1 'polypeptide(L)'
;MIRGFSHIAFNMKNTEEMLHFYCDILGMKEKFTLTHKQAYDQLLKDHDGNIPEDLKDFEKFLQKMGDRKWLTYVEMAPHQFIEFFYQYDEKAPFPEASRTYGYQHFSLEVDDIHAMVDHLVAQGLVPDSYLSKGVDGTWQCWFHDPDGNPFELMEYTKDSMQLMEN
;
A
#
# COMPACT_ATOMS: atom_id res chain seq x y z
N MET A 1 -0.85 24.38 4.13
CA MET A 1 -2.06 23.72 4.68
C MET A 1 -2.12 22.29 4.15
N ILE A 2 -2.23 21.27 5.01
CA ILE A 2 -2.41 19.87 4.60
C ILE A 2 -3.80 19.75 3.98
N ARG A 3 -3.93 19.05 2.83
CA ARG A 3 -5.17 18.91 2.07
C ARG A 3 -5.80 17.51 2.18
N GLY A 4 -5.03 16.52 2.62
CA GLY A 4 -5.49 15.15 2.74
C GLY A 4 -4.34 14.14 2.76
N PHE A 5 -4.71 12.86 2.78
CA PHE A 5 -3.81 11.75 2.61
C PHE A 5 -3.52 11.56 1.11
N SER A 6 -2.27 11.29 0.73
CA SER A 6 -1.88 11.09 -0.67
C SER A 6 -1.65 9.61 -0.97
N HIS A 7 -0.68 8.99 -0.32
CA HIS A 7 -0.37 7.57 -0.51
C HIS A 7 0.27 6.96 0.74
N ILE A 8 0.18 5.62 0.79
CA ILE A 8 0.99 4.75 1.62
C ILE A 8 1.90 3.92 0.72
N ALA A 9 3.11 3.60 1.15
CA ALA A 9 4.08 2.87 0.34
C ALA A 9 4.44 1.52 0.98
N PHE A 10 4.54 0.49 0.14
CA PHE A 10 4.95 -0.87 0.51
C PHE A 10 6.07 -1.39 -0.38
N ASN A 11 6.98 -2.17 0.19
CA ASN A 11 7.89 -3.02 -0.57
C ASN A 11 7.23 -4.37 -0.78
N MET A 12 6.97 -4.75 -2.04
CA MET A 12 6.37 -6.04 -2.37
C MET A 12 7.43 -7.14 -2.44
N LYS A 13 7.12 -8.28 -1.84
CA LYS A 13 7.87 -9.53 -2.02
C LYS A 13 7.17 -10.43 -3.04
N ASN A 14 5.87 -10.68 -2.84
CA ASN A 14 5.04 -11.52 -3.69
C ASN A 14 4.26 -10.63 -4.67
N THR A 15 4.97 -10.07 -5.65
CA THR A 15 4.46 -9.01 -6.52
C THR A 15 3.17 -9.37 -7.25
N GLU A 16 3.08 -10.59 -7.81
CA GLU A 16 1.90 -11.00 -8.58
C GLU A 16 0.70 -11.17 -7.66
N GLU A 17 0.87 -11.81 -6.50
CA GLU A 17 -0.17 -11.99 -5.50
C GLU A 17 -0.63 -10.65 -4.91
N MET A 18 0.29 -9.73 -4.66
CA MET A 18 -0.03 -8.39 -4.15
C MET A 18 -0.87 -7.59 -5.15
N LEU A 19 -0.46 -7.54 -6.41
CA LEU A 19 -1.23 -6.81 -7.43
C LEU A 19 -2.57 -7.48 -7.70
N HIS A 20 -2.63 -8.81 -7.76
CA HIS A 20 -3.89 -9.54 -7.87
C HIS A 20 -4.83 -9.22 -6.68
N PHE A 21 -4.30 -9.23 -5.47
CA PHE A 21 -5.08 -8.94 -4.27
C PHE A 21 -5.68 -7.53 -4.31
N TYR A 22 -4.84 -6.51 -4.51
CA TYR A 22 -5.32 -5.12 -4.47
C TYR A 22 -6.15 -4.74 -5.69
N CYS A 23 -5.80 -5.19 -6.89
CA CYS A 23 -6.50 -4.79 -8.11
C CYS A 23 -7.71 -5.68 -8.43
N ASP A 24 -7.58 -7.01 -8.33
CA ASP A 24 -8.64 -7.91 -8.75
C ASP A 24 -9.60 -8.26 -7.60
N ILE A 25 -9.08 -8.50 -6.39
CA ILE A 25 -9.91 -8.88 -5.23
C ILE A 25 -10.51 -7.64 -4.56
N LEU A 26 -9.68 -6.62 -4.23
CA LEU A 26 -10.18 -5.38 -3.61
C LEU A 26 -10.75 -4.37 -4.62
N GLY A 27 -10.60 -4.62 -5.94
CA GLY A 27 -11.18 -3.79 -7.00
C GLY A 27 -10.51 -2.43 -7.18
N MET A 28 -9.30 -2.24 -6.69
CA MET A 28 -8.52 -1.03 -6.88
C MET A 28 -7.97 -0.94 -8.30
N LYS A 29 -7.52 0.24 -8.73
CA LYS A 29 -7.12 0.47 -10.11
C LYS A 29 -5.63 0.77 -10.22
N GLU A 30 -4.87 -0.05 -10.96
CA GLU A 30 -3.52 0.32 -11.37
C GLU A 30 -3.54 1.62 -12.19
N LYS A 31 -2.75 2.61 -11.78
CA LYS A 31 -2.65 3.91 -12.46
C LYS A 31 -1.49 3.96 -13.43
N PHE A 32 -0.31 3.63 -12.95
CA PHE A 32 0.92 3.60 -13.75
C PHE A 32 2.01 2.79 -13.04
N THR A 33 2.94 2.31 -13.84
CA THR A 33 4.17 1.68 -13.37
C THR A 33 5.36 2.45 -13.91
N LEU A 34 6.34 2.70 -13.05
CA LEU A 34 7.63 3.30 -13.41
C LEU A 34 8.74 2.24 -13.41
N THR A 35 9.72 2.41 -14.30
CA THR A 35 10.93 1.62 -14.34
C THR A 35 12.10 2.36 -13.70
N HIS A 36 13.15 1.64 -13.30
CA HIS A 36 14.40 2.26 -12.83
C HIS A 36 15.05 3.12 -13.92
N LYS A 37 14.90 2.73 -15.19
CA LYS A 37 15.38 3.54 -16.32
C LYS A 37 14.69 4.90 -16.37
N GLN A 38 13.36 4.95 -16.20
CA GLN A 38 12.64 6.23 -16.17
C GLN A 38 13.07 7.10 -14.99
N ALA A 39 13.34 6.49 -13.81
CA ALA A 39 13.91 7.20 -12.67
C ALA A 39 15.31 7.74 -12.97
N TYR A 40 16.15 6.96 -13.66
CA TYR A 40 17.48 7.41 -14.10
C TYR A 40 17.39 8.55 -15.11
N ASP A 41 16.52 8.44 -16.11
CA ASP A 41 16.32 9.49 -17.12
C ASP A 41 15.84 10.82 -16.46
N GLN A 42 15.02 10.72 -15.40
CA GLN A 42 14.61 11.89 -14.64
C GLN A 42 15.74 12.46 -13.79
N LEU A 43 16.53 11.62 -13.12
CA LEU A 43 17.70 12.03 -12.34
C LEU A 43 18.70 12.82 -13.21
N LEU A 44 18.93 12.37 -14.45
CA LEU A 44 19.78 13.09 -15.42
C LEU A 44 19.22 14.47 -15.77
N LYS A 45 17.91 14.58 -15.98
CA LYS A 45 17.25 15.86 -16.29
C LYS A 45 17.33 16.85 -15.13
N ASP A 46 17.07 16.37 -13.91
CA ASP A 46 17.05 17.22 -12.71
C ASP A 46 18.43 17.83 -12.40
N HIS A 47 19.50 17.21 -12.92
CA HIS A 47 20.87 17.63 -12.69
C HIS A 47 21.61 18.04 -13.98
N ASP A 48 20.91 18.29 -15.08
CA ASP A 48 21.51 18.66 -16.38
C ASP A 48 22.66 17.71 -16.81
N GLY A 49 22.53 16.41 -16.50
CA GLY A 49 23.54 15.38 -16.76
C GLY A 49 24.70 15.33 -15.76
N ASN A 50 24.77 16.24 -14.80
CA ASN A 50 25.84 16.33 -13.80
C ASN A 50 25.39 15.82 -12.44
N ILE A 51 25.30 14.50 -12.29
CA ILE A 51 24.83 13.87 -11.05
C ILE A 51 25.78 14.18 -9.89
N PRO A 52 25.30 14.75 -8.76
CA PRO A 52 26.07 15.00 -7.55
C PRO A 52 26.74 13.75 -6.98
N GLU A 53 27.86 13.93 -6.28
CA GLU A 53 28.66 12.80 -5.78
C GLU A 53 27.88 11.92 -4.77
N ASP A 54 27.06 12.53 -3.92
CA ASP A 54 26.19 11.85 -2.95
C ASP A 54 25.07 11.01 -3.59
N LEU A 55 24.76 11.22 -4.88
CA LEU A 55 23.79 10.46 -5.66
C LEU A 55 24.43 9.41 -6.59
N LYS A 56 25.76 9.32 -6.63
CA LYS A 56 26.47 8.40 -7.55
C LYS A 56 26.17 6.93 -7.31
N ASP A 57 25.96 6.50 -6.08
CA ASP A 57 25.61 5.10 -5.81
C ASP A 57 24.17 4.81 -6.21
N PHE A 58 23.25 5.76 -6.03
CA PHE A 58 21.90 5.66 -6.54
C PHE A 58 21.86 5.63 -8.08
N GLU A 59 22.64 6.49 -8.74
CA GLU A 59 22.83 6.47 -10.19
C GLU A 59 23.24 5.07 -10.69
N LYS A 60 24.30 4.49 -10.10
CA LYS A 60 24.79 3.16 -10.46
C LYS A 60 23.73 2.07 -10.23
N PHE A 61 22.97 2.18 -9.14
CA PHE A 61 21.88 1.28 -8.85
C PHE A 61 20.81 1.35 -9.94
N LEU A 62 20.34 2.55 -10.31
CA LEU A 62 19.33 2.73 -11.35
C LEU A 62 19.80 2.20 -12.72
N GLN A 63 21.06 2.47 -13.10
CA GLN A 63 21.66 1.95 -14.32
C GLN A 63 21.72 0.42 -14.33
N LYS A 64 22.11 -0.20 -13.20
CA LYS A 64 22.18 -1.66 -13.07
C LYS A 64 20.79 -2.30 -13.20
N MET A 65 19.75 -1.66 -12.67
CA MET A 65 18.38 -2.17 -12.69
C MET A 65 17.70 -1.99 -14.05
N GLY A 66 18.05 -0.93 -14.80
CA GLY A 66 17.61 -0.69 -16.17
C GLY A 66 16.09 -0.67 -16.34
N ASP A 67 15.55 -1.46 -17.27
CA ASP A 67 14.11 -1.48 -17.59
C ASP A 67 13.24 -2.25 -16.58
N ARG A 68 13.83 -2.76 -15.49
CA ARG A 68 13.05 -3.42 -14.44
C ARG A 68 12.05 -2.44 -13.82
N LYS A 69 10.86 -2.93 -13.50
CA LYS A 69 9.84 -2.14 -12.79
C LYS A 69 10.41 -1.67 -11.45
N TRP A 70 10.21 -0.41 -11.14
CA TRP A 70 10.63 0.18 -9.87
C TRP A 70 9.47 0.25 -8.89
N LEU A 71 8.38 0.87 -9.33
CA LEU A 71 7.18 1.01 -8.53
C LEU A 71 5.91 1.02 -9.38
N THR A 72 4.79 0.67 -8.75
CA THR A 72 3.44 0.79 -9.32
C THR A 72 2.56 1.59 -8.36
N TYR A 73 1.83 2.56 -8.89
CA TYR A 73 0.75 3.26 -8.18
C TYR A 73 -0.59 2.59 -8.45
N VAL A 74 -1.31 2.28 -7.37
CA VAL A 74 -2.67 1.75 -7.39
C VAL A 74 -3.59 2.74 -6.70
N GLU A 75 -4.66 3.17 -7.38
CA GLU A 75 -5.66 4.09 -6.85
C GLU A 75 -6.71 3.32 -6.05
N MET A 76 -6.81 3.58 -4.75
CA MET A 76 -7.80 2.98 -3.85
C MET A 76 -9.07 3.84 -3.73
N ALA A 77 -8.93 5.17 -3.80
CA ALA A 77 -10.01 6.15 -3.80
C ALA A 77 -9.55 7.40 -4.58
N PRO A 78 -10.41 8.33 -4.96
CA PRO A 78 -10.03 9.52 -5.70
C PRO A 78 -8.88 10.28 -5.03
N HIS A 79 -7.73 10.35 -5.73
CA HIS A 79 -6.48 11.00 -5.27
C HIS A 79 -5.82 10.36 -4.03
N GLN A 80 -6.17 9.12 -3.71
CA GLN A 80 -5.53 8.33 -2.66
C GLN A 80 -4.97 7.05 -3.24
N PHE A 81 -3.71 6.76 -2.96
CA PHE A 81 -2.98 5.72 -3.65
C PHE A 81 -2.24 4.80 -2.68
N ILE A 82 -1.94 3.61 -3.17
CA ILE A 82 -0.90 2.74 -2.65
C ILE A 82 0.25 2.76 -3.65
N GLU A 83 1.47 2.97 -3.16
CA GLU A 83 2.70 2.93 -3.95
C GLU A 83 3.44 1.64 -3.64
N PHE A 84 3.55 0.77 -4.62
CA PHE A 84 4.17 -0.54 -4.48
C PHE A 84 5.56 -0.56 -5.10
N PHE A 85 6.60 -0.74 -4.28
CA PHE A 85 7.98 -0.91 -4.73
C PHE A 85 8.31 -2.38 -4.98
N TYR A 86 8.89 -2.67 -6.15
CA TYR A 86 9.35 -4.00 -6.54
C TYR A 86 10.68 -4.33 -5.86
N GLN A 87 10.71 -5.39 -5.06
CA GLN A 87 11.92 -5.91 -4.46
C GLN A 87 12.50 -7.05 -5.31
N TYR A 88 13.80 -6.97 -5.59
CA TYR A 88 14.52 -7.94 -6.41
C TYR A 88 15.57 -8.74 -5.62
N ASP A 89 15.68 -8.48 -4.32
CA ASP A 89 16.53 -9.26 -3.41
C ASP A 89 15.67 -10.28 -2.65
N GLU A 90 15.66 -11.52 -3.16
CA GLU A 90 14.92 -12.63 -2.56
C GLU A 90 15.39 -12.97 -1.13
N LYS A 91 16.58 -12.48 -0.73
CA LYS A 91 17.15 -12.70 0.59
C LYS A 91 16.86 -11.56 1.57
N ALA A 92 16.24 -10.47 1.09
CA ALA A 92 15.84 -9.39 1.97
C ALA A 92 14.87 -9.93 3.03
N PRO A 93 15.18 -9.79 4.32
CA PRO A 93 14.28 -10.26 5.37
C PRO A 93 13.00 -9.43 5.34
N PHE A 94 11.87 -10.06 5.60
CA PHE A 94 10.68 -9.32 6.00
C PHE A 94 11.00 -8.58 7.31
N PRO A 95 10.67 -7.29 7.43
CA PRO A 95 10.74 -6.64 8.71
C PRO A 95 9.80 -7.39 9.66
N GLU A 96 10.34 -7.90 10.77
CA GLU A 96 9.48 -8.38 11.84
C GLU A 96 8.57 -7.23 12.25
N ALA A 97 7.25 -7.48 12.28
CA ALA A 97 6.29 -6.50 12.73
C ALA A 97 6.62 -6.09 14.17
N SER A 98 7.24 -4.92 14.34
CA SER A 98 7.50 -4.38 15.66
C SER A 98 6.18 -3.98 16.29
N ARG A 99 5.77 -4.71 17.33
CA ARG A 99 4.56 -4.37 18.10
C ARG A 99 4.78 -3.23 19.10
N THR A 100 5.98 -2.65 19.14
CA THR A 100 6.33 -1.72 20.20
C THR A 100 6.16 -0.26 19.80
N TYR A 101 6.71 0.15 18.65
CA TYR A 101 6.62 1.52 18.14
C TYR A 101 6.65 1.53 16.61
N GLY A 102 5.97 2.50 15.98
CA GLY A 102 5.99 2.71 14.54
C GLY A 102 4.66 2.39 13.87
N TYR A 103 4.73 2.00 12.59
CA TYR A 103 3.57 1.60 11.81
C TYR A 103 2.92 0.35 12.40
N GLN A 104 1.58 0.34 12.45
CA GLN A 104 0.81 -0.79 12.94
C GLN A 104 -0.05 -1.40 11.81
N HIS A 105 -0.88 -0.61 11.17
CA HIS A 105 -1.78 -1.02 10.08
C HIS A 105 -2.24 0.20 9.29
N PHE A 106 -2.90 -0.03 8.17
CA PHE A 106 -3.75 0.95 7.50
C PHE A 106 -5.19 0.45 7.52
N SER A 107 -6.13 1.38 7.34
CA SER A 107 -7.55 1.07 7.31
C SER A 107 -8.19 1.52 6.01
N LEU A 108 -9.12 0.69 5.51
CA LEU A 108 -9.93 0.96 4.32
C LEU A 108 -11.38 1.16 4.74
N GLU A 109 -11.95 2.31 4.43
CA GLU A 109 -13.37 2.56 4.58
C GLU A 109 -14.16 1.86 3.46
N VAL A 110 -15.22 1.16 3.84
CA VAL A 110 -16.12 0.45 2.91
C VAL A 110 -17.58 0.83 3.18
N ASP A 111 -18.40 0.78 2.14
CA ASP A 111 -19.83 1.11 2.23
C ASP A 111 -20.67 0.03 2.93
N ASP A 112 -20.27 -1.24 2.83
CA ASP A 112 -20.92 -2.40 3.43
C ASP A 112 -19.85 -3.41 3.84
N ILE A 113 -19.52 -3.40 5.13
CA ILE A 113 -18.45 -4.25 5.65
C ILE A 113 -18.85 -5.74 5.67
N HIS A 114 -20.14 -6.05 5.85
CA HIS A 114 -20.61 -7.43 5.81
C HIS A 114 -20.42 -8.03 4.41
N ALA A 115 -20.85 -7.31 3.37
CA ALA A 115 -20.67 -7.73 1.99
C ALA A 115 -19.18 -7.84 1.61
N MET A 116 -18.33 -6.91 2.07
CA MET A 116 -16.90 -6.95 1.80
C MET A 116 -16.21 -8.13 2.51
N VAL A 117 -16.53 -8.39 3.77
CA VAL A 117 -15.99 -9.56 4.51
C VAL A 117 -16.41 -10.86 3.84
N ASP A 118 -17.70 -11.01 3.47
CA ASP A 118 -18.18 -12.19 2.75
C ASP A 118 -17.47 -12.36 1.40
N HIS A 119 -17.25 -11.27 0.68
CA HIS A 119 -16.49 -11.29 -0.58
C HIS A 119 -15.05 -11.79 -0.37
N LEU A 120 -14.31 -11.24 0.60
CA LEU A 120 -12.91 -11.63 0.87
C LEU A 120 -12.82 -13.10 1.32
N VAL A 121 -13.75 -13.55 2.17
CA VAL A 121 -13.82 -14.96 2.59
C VAL A 121 -14.09 -15.88 1.40
N ALA A 122 -14.97 -15.48 0.48
CA ALA A 122 -15.24 -16.23 -0.75
C ALA A 122 -14.02 -16.32 -1.69
N GLN A 123 -13.09 -15.34 -1.61
CA GLN A 123 -11.79 -15.37 -2.30
C GLN A 123 -10.70 -16.15 -1.54
N GLY A 124 -11.06 -16.75 -0.40
CA GLY A 124 -10.17 -17.61 0.39
C GLY A 124 -9.37 -16.89 1.48
N LEU A 125 -9.64 -15.61 1.74
CA LEU A 125 -9.02 -14.92 2.86
C LEU A 125 -9.65 -15.36 4.18
N VAL A 126 -8.82 -15.39 5.22
CA VAL A 126 -9.26 -15.69 6.58
C VAL A 126 -9.16 -14.41 7.40
N PRO A 127 -10.26 -13.93 8.00
CA PRO A 127 -10.21 -12.75 8.85
C PRO A 127 -9.43 -13.05 10.15
N ASP A 128 -8.62 -12.09 10.59
CA ASP A 128 -7.83 -12.17 11.83
C ASP A 128 -8.68 -11.87 13.07
N SER A 129 -9.86 -11.30 12.88
CA SER A 129 -10.82 -10.99 13.95
C SER A 129 -12.25 -11.27 13.53
N TYR A 130 -13.13 -11.39 14.50
CA TYR A 130 -14.57 -11.37 14.21
C TYR A 130 -14.97 -9.97 13.73
N LEU A 131 -15.90 -9.92 12.76
CA LEU A 131 -16.59 -8.69 12.41
C LEU A 131 -17.34 -8.17 13.64
N SER A 132 -16.99 -7.00 14.11
CA SER A 132 -17.53 -6.43 15.35
C SER A 132 -17.57 -4.91 15.30
N LYS A 133 -18.33 -4.33 16.22
CA LYS A 133 -18.33 -2.88 16.40
C LYS A 133 -17.32 -2.51 17.49
N GLY A 134 -16.39 -1.61 17.16
CA GLY A 134 -15.42 -1.05 18.11
C GLY A 134 -16.06 -0.17 19.17
N VAL A 135 -15.30 0.19 20.20
CA VAL A 135 -15.73 1.12 21.26
C VAL A 135 -16.02 2.52 20.73
N ASP A 136 -15.47 2.84 19.57
CA ASP A 136 -15.66 4.09 18.82
C ASP A 136 -16.94 4.12 17.97
N GLY A 137 -17.74 3.04 18.03
CA GLY A 137 -19.00 2.95 17.30
C GLY A 137 -18.88 2.55 15.83
N THR A 138 -17.68 2.23 15.34
CA THR A 138 -17.38 1.87 13.95
C THR A 138 -17.35 0.35 13.79
N TRP A 139 -17.94 -0.20 12.70
CA TRP A 139 -17.75 -1.59 12.35
C TRP A 139 -16.33 -1.83 11.87
N GLN A 140 -15.72 -2.96 12.24
CA GLN A 140 -14.33 -3.30 11.93
C GLN A 140 -14.14 -4.81 11.73
N CYS A 141 -13.21 -5.14 10.82
CA CYS A 141 -12.71 -6.49 10.62
C CYS A 141 -11.27 -6.44 10.09
N TRP A 142 -10.42 -7.32 10.58
CA TRP A 142 -8.99 -7.34 10.33
C TRP A 142 -8.59 -8.46 9.41
N PHE A 143 -7.62 -8.18 8.53
CA PHE A 143 -7.04 -9.11 7.59
C PHE A 143 -5.55 -8.84 7.40
N HIS A 144 -4.87 -9.75 6.70
CA HIS A 144 -3.53 -9.53 6.16
C HIS A 144 -3.55 -9.64 4.63
N ASP A 145 -2.74 -8.83 3.97
CA ASP A 145 -2.49 -8.97 2.54
C ASP A 145 -1.53 -10.15 2.26
N PRO A 146 -1.25 -10.52 0.97
CA PRO A 146 -0.39 -11.66 0.65
C PRO A 146 1.05 -11.56 1.16
N ASP A 147 1.54 -10.35 1.43
CA ASP A 147 2.86 -10.11 2.02
C ASP A 147 2.82 -10.05 3.56
N GLY A 148 1.64 -10.25 4.17
CA GLY A 148 1.46 -10.26 5.61
C GLY A 148 1.32 -8.88 6.25
N ASN A 149 1.07 -7.82 5.47
CA ASN A 149 0.79 -6.50 6.02
C ASN A 149 -0.63 -6.47 6.59
N PRO A 150 -0.81 -6.10 7.88
CA PRO A 150 -2.13 -6.02 8.48
C PRO A 150 -2.91 -4.83 7.92
N PHE A 151 -4.19 -5.05 7.62
CA PHE A 151 -5.13 -3.99 7.29
C PHE A 151 -6.48 -4.22 7.96
N GLU A 152 -7.19 -3.13 8.14
CA GLU A 152 -8.51 -3.09 8.74
C GLU A 152 -9.54 -2.65 7.71
N LEU A 153 -10.68 -3.34 7.64
CA LEU A 153 -11.89 -2.82 7.00
C LEU A 153 -12.70 -2.05 8.04
N MET A 154 -13.17 -0.88 7.66
CA MET A 154 -14.02 -0.03 8.51
C MET A 154 -15.28 0.42 7.77
N GLU A 155 -16.42 0.36 8.45
CA GLU A 155 -17.66 1.00 8.01
C GLU A 155 -18.11 1.97 9.09
N TYR A 156 -18.15 3.25 8.75
CA TYR A 156 -18.65 4.28 9.66
C TYR A 156 -20.16 4.16 9.84
N THR A 157 -20.59 4.39 11.07
CA THR A 157 -22.00 4.49 11.45
C THR A 157 -22.32 5.89 11.93
N LYS A 158 -23.61 6.19 12.16
CA LYS A 158 -24.03 7.46 12.78
C LYS A 158 -23.44 7.68 14.18
N ASP A 159 -22.97 6.60 14.83
CA ASP A 159 -22.41 6.64 16.19
C ASP A 159 -20.87 6.59 16.18
N SER A 160 -20.23 6.60 15.00
CA SER A 160 -18.76 6.58 14.86
C SER A 160 -18.16 7.86 15.38
N MET A 161 -17.29 7.74 16.38
CA MET A 161 -16.65 8.89 17.05
C MET A 161 -15.81 9.75 16.09
N GLN A 162 -15.26 9.15 15.03
CA GLN A 162 -14.49 9.84 13.99
C GLN A 162 -15.31 10.88 13.21
N LEU A 163 -16.64 10.73 13.17
CA LEU A 163 -17.56 11.61 12.43
C LEU A 163 -18.29 12.59 13.34
N MET A 164 -18.08 12.54 14.66
CA MET A 164 -18.71 13.47 15.59
C MET A 164 -18.08 14.86 15.46
N GLU A 165 -18.92 15.90 15.32
CA GLU A 165 -18.46 17.27 15.41
C GLU A 165 -18.07 17.60 16.86
N ASN A 166 -16.90 18.24 17.03
CA ASN A 166 -16.39 18.72 18.32
C ASN A 166 -17.01 20.08 18.70
#